data_08f0dd411445a32b79c62224077c54a4
#
_entry.id   08f0dd411445a32b79c62224077c54a4
#
_cell.length_a   1.000
_cell.length_b   1.000
_cell.length_c   1.000
_cell.angle_alpha   90.00
_cell.angle_beta   90.00
_cell.angle_gamma   90.00
#
_symmetry.space_group_name_H-M   'P 1'
#
loop_
_entity.id
_entity.type
_entity.pdbx_description
1 polymer ?
#
loop_
_entity_poly.entity_id
_entity_poly.type
_entity_poly.pdbx_seq_one_letter_code
_entity_poly.pdbx_strand_id
1 'polypeptide(L)'
;MIIADILVVSCKYFPEEWKPGKEKKEYVREYYPSGRLKSLNETVGDKRHGVCKYYFESGELKAVAHFNMNKYYGEQISYYKNGKVRGKVNYIDNKKDGASYGYYPDGSIYIEENYTSGKLNGIKKKYYKNGKLMMENSYLNGKPSVHLKEYDKEGELITSYPKLKIEVVNRVFIDNSYILKIYFSNKTRSGKFYIDELEQDTFLPEYTIPLEAENGIASYYLSVPQGAVIMKKINIVATMKTKLGHTRVVSKPYNLAVKH
;
A
#
# COMPACT_ATOMS: atom_id res chain seq x y z
N MET A 1 -14.54 -32.33 -18.40
CA MET A 1 -13.18 -32.57 -17.92
C MET A 1 -12.31 -31.50 -18.58
N ILE A 2 -12.20 -30.33 -17.94
CA ILE A 2 -11.39 -29.18 -18.43
C ILE A 2 -10.18 -29.13 -17.51
N ILE A 3 -9.04 -29.47 -18.07
CA ILE A 3 -7.72 -29.42 -17.42
C ILE A 3 -7.33 -27.95 -17.38
N ALA A 4 -7.26 -27.37 -16.18
CA ALA A 4 -6.73 -26.03 -15.98
C ALA A 4 -5.20 -26.08 -16.15
N ASP A 5 -4.71 -25.52 -17.24
CA ASP A 5 -3.29 -25.26 -17.44
C ASP A 5 -2.77 -24.32 -16.36
N ILE A 6 -2.01 -24.88 -15.43
CA ILE A 6 -1.20 -24.08 -14.49
C ILE A 6 -0.07 -23.48 -15.32
N LEU A 7 -0.20 -22.22 -15.66
CA LEU A 7 0.88 -21.41 -16.20
C LEU A 7 2.00 -21.34 -15.16
N VAL A 8 2.98 -22.22 -15.32
CA VAL A 8 4.28 -22.12 -14.66
C VAL A 8 4.96 -20.89 -15.26
N VAL A 9 4.81 -19.75 -14.60
CA VAL A 9 5.65 -18.58 -14.89
C VAL A 9 7.06 -18.94 -14.43
N SER A 10 7.83 -19.49 -15.35
CA SER A 10 9.24 -19.73 -15.15
C SER A 10 9.93 -18.40 -14.86
N CYS A 11 10.57 -18.29 -13.70
CA CYS A 11 11.50 -17.22 -13.36
C CYS A 11 12.62 -17.17 -14.41
N LYS A 12 12.42 -16.41 -15.48
CA LYS A 12 13.43 -16.05 -16.47
C LYS A 12 13.99 -14.66 -16.19
N TYR A 13 14.60 -14.48 -15.03
CA TYR A 13 15.45 -13.31 -14.79
C TYR A 13 16.55 -13.64 -13.79
N PHE A 14 17.49 -14.51 -14.24
CA PHE A 14 18.84 -14.47 -13.68
C PHE A 14 19.65 -13.55 -14.58
N PRO A 15 20.31 -12.50 -14.07
CA PRO A 15 21.26 -11.73 -14.86
C PRO A 15 22.29 -12.69 -15.47
N GLU A 16 22.66 -12.50 -16.74
CA GLU A 16 23.64 -13.35 -17.45
C GLU A 16 25.02 -13.41 -16.75
N GLU A 17 25.28 -12.52 -15.80
CA GLU A 17 26.49 -12.52 -14.97
C GLU A 17 26.50 -13.58 -13.86
N TRP A 18 25.38 -14.26 -13.59
CA TRP A 18 25.34 -15.35 -12.63
C TRP A 18 25.69 -16.70 -13.27
N LYS A 19 26.93 -16.85 -13.75
CA LYS A 19 27.52 -18.17 -13.94
C LYS A 19 27.94 -18.64 -12.56
N PRO A 20 27.47 -19.82 -12.08
CA PRO A 20 27.93 -20.38 -10.83
C PRO A 20 29.41 -20.77 -11.01
N GLY A 21 30.27 -19.77 -10.84
CA GLY A 21 31.70 -19.99 -10.74
C GLY A 21 31.98 -20.67 -9.40
N LYS A 22 32.62 -21.78 -9.39
CA LYS A 22 33.38 -22.56 -8.39
C LYS A 22 33.50 -22.01 -6.93
N GLU A 23 32.66 -21.09 -6.48
CA GLU A 23 32.65 -20.62 -5.11
C GLU A 23 32.10 -21.74 -4.22
N LYS A 24 32.91 -22.16 -3.25
CA LYS A 24 32.57 -23.22 -2.31
C LYS A 24 31.41 -22.73 -1.43
N LYS A 25 30.24 -23.29 -1.67
CA LYS A 25 29.07 -23.06 -0.81
C LYS A 25 29.31 -23.74 0.54
N GLU A 26 29.05 -22.99 1.58
CA GLU A 26 29.09 -23.44 2.95
C GLU A 26 27.71 -23.35 3.61
N TYR A 27 27.52 -24.07 4.70
CA TYR A 27 26.26 -24.07 5.43
C TYR A 27 26.52 -23.64 6.88
N VAL A 28 25.99 -22.48 7.26
CA VAL A 28 26.03 -21.97 8.62
C VAL A 28 24.73 -22.32 9.33
N ARG A 29 24.84 -22.90 10.53
CA ARG A 29 23.73 -23.26 11.40
C ARG A 29 23.71 -22.36 12.62
N GLU A 30 22.54 -21.81 12.92
CA GLU A 30 22.29 -21.12 14.17
C GLU A 30 21.28 -21.91 14.98
N TYR A 31 21.41 -21.86 16.31
CA TYR A 31 20.55 -22.61 17.21
C TYR A 31 19.86 -21.67 18.20
N TYR A 32 18.69 -22.06 18.65
CA TYR A 32 18.04 -21.45 19.81
C TYR A 32 18.78 -21.78 21.11
N PRO A 33 18.56 -21.03 22.20
CA PRO A 33 19.12 -21.41 23.51
C PRO A 33 18.73 -22.82 23.98
N SER A 34 17.60 -23.33 23.51
CA SER A 34 17.14 -24.72 23.74
C SER A 34 17.93 -25.78 22.97
N GLY A 35 18.94 -25.40 22.15
CA GLY A 35 19.69 -26.29 21.30
C GLY A 35 19.02 -26.71 19.99
N ARG A 36 17.78 -26.25 19.74
CA ARG A 36 17.06 -26.55 18.50
C ARG A 36 17.53 -25.64 17.36
N LEU A 37 17.52 -26.18 16.13
CA LEU A 37 17.93 -25.45 14.92
C LEU A 37 17.02 -24.22 14.71
N LYS A 38 17.65 -23.05 14.63
CA LYS A 38 16.98 -21.76 14.37
C LYS A 38 17.07 -21.37 12.90
N SER A 39 18.25 -21.56 12.29
CA SER A 39 18.46 -21.28 10.87
C SER A 39 19.50 -22.20 10.25
N LEU A 40 19.35 -22.41 8.93
CA LEU A 40 20.31 -23.06 8.06
C LEU A 40 20.53 -22.13 6.86
N ASN A 41 21.70 -21.55 6.78
CA ASN A 41 22.03 -20.52 5.80
C ASN A 41 23.08 -21.02 4.81
N GLU A 42 22.79 -20.98 3.52
CA GLU A 42 23.83 -21.09 2.49
C GLU A 42 24.66 -19.80 2.49
N THR A 43 25.99 -19.93 2.47
CA THR A 43 26.91 -18.79 2.49
C THR A 43 28.02 -18.97 1.46
N VAL A 44 28.58 -17.81 1.08
CA VAL A 44 29.86 -17.70 0.38
C VAL A 44 30.72 -16.77 1.20
N GLY A 45 31.78 -17.31 1.80
CA GLY A 45 32.52 -16.61 2.86
C GLY A 45 31.59 -16.32 4.04
N ASP A 46 31.59 -15.09 4.53
CA ASP A 46 30.78 -14.58 5.64
C ASP A 46 29.38 -14.07 5.21
N LYS A 47 29.04 -14.16 3.91
CA LYS A 47 27.79 -13.60 3.36
C LYS A 47 26.79 -14.67 3.01
N ARG A 48 25.52 -14.46 3.41
CA ARG A 48 24.40 -15.31 2.94
C ARG A 48 24.30 -15.20 1.44
N HIS A 49 24.35 -16.36 0.77
CA HIS A 49 24.25 -16.46 -0.69
C HIS A 49 23.61 -17.79 -1.05
N GLY A 50 22.43 -17.77 -1.67
CA GLY A 50 21.60 -18.95 -1.94
C GLY A 50 20.42 -19.05 -0.99
N VAL A 51 20.04 -20.28 -0.63
CA VAL A 51 18.84 -20.58 0.15
C VAL A 51 19.12 -20.51 1.66
N CYS A 52 18.34 -19.73 2.37
CA CYS A 52 18.34 -19.70 3.83
C CYS A 52 17.00 -20.19 4.38
N LYS A 53 17.05 -21.14 5.30
CA LYS A 53 15.87 -21.71 5.97
C LYS A 53 15.84 -21.30 7.42
N TYR A 54 14.69 -20.90 7.88
CA TYR A 54 14.43 -20.50 9.25
C TYR A 54 13.37 -21.41 9.86
N TYR A 55 13.52 -21.74 11.14
CA TYR A 55 12.64 -22.66 11.83
C TYR A 55 12.01 -21.98 13.05
N PHE A 56 10.84 -22.43 13.45
CA PHE A 56 10.29 -22.12 14.77
C PHE A 56 11.07 -22.92 15.85
N GLU A 57 11.04 -22.46 17.07
CA GLU A 57 11.67 -23.18 18.18
C GLU A 57 11.03 -24.56 18.42
N SER A 58 9.79 -24.75 18.00
CA SER A 58 9.10 -26.04 17.97
C SER A 58 9.61 -27.01 16.88
N GLY A 59 10.40 -26.50 15.91
CA GLY A 59 11.09 -27.29 14.88
C GLY A 59 10.49 -27.18 13.49
N GLU A 60 9.26 -26.65 13.33
CA GLU A 60 8.62 -26.52 12.04
C GLU A 60 9.30 -25.42 11.21
N LEU A 61 9.26 -25.56 9.88
CA LEU A 61 9.76 -24.55 8.94
C LEU A 61 8.98 -23.23 9.09
N LYS A 62 9.68 -22.15 9.36
CA LYS A 62 9.12 -20.80 9.54
C LYS A 62 9.20 -19.96 8.28
N ALA A 63 10.33 -20.05 7.55
CA ALA A 63 10.52 -19.32 6.31
C ALA A 63 11.63 -19.93 5.46
N VAL A 64 11.51 -19.73 4.15
CA VAL A 64 12.58 -19.93 3.17
C VAL A 64 12.81 -18.61 2.48
N ALA A 65 14.06 -18.19 2.36
CA ALA A 65 14.44 -16.95 1.70
C ALA A 65 15.67 -17.17 0.83
N HIS A 66 15.74 -16.43 -0.26
CA HIS A 66 16.91 -16.43 -1.14
C HIS A 66 17.72 -15.16 -0.90
N PHE A 67 19.03 -15.30 -0.88
CA PHE A 67 19.97 -14.20 -0.70
C PHE A 67 21.01 -14.17 -1.82
N ASN A 68 21.40 -12.96 -2.19
CA ASN A 68 22.58 -12.66 -2.97
C ASN A 68 23.45 -11.70 -2.15
N MET A 69 24.61 -12.20 -1.64
CA MET A 69 25.57 -11.41 -0.86
C MET A 69 24.93 -10.59 0.26
N ASN A 70 24.17 -11.25 1.16
CA ASN A 70 23.41 -10.66 2.28
C ASN A 70 22.17 -9.85 1.89
N LYS A 71 21.84 -9.70 0.62
CA LYS A 71 20.62 -9.01 0.18
C LYS A 71 19.54 -10.03 -0.19
N TYR A 72 18.30 -9.77 0.23
CA TYR A 72 17.17 -10.57 -0.26
C TYR A 72 17.06 -10.45 -1.77
N TYR A 73 16.95 -11.62 -2.43
CA TYR A 73 16.81 -11.73 -3.87
C TYR A 73 15.94 -12.94 -4.23
N GLY A 74 14.92 -12.75 -5.07
CA GLY A 74 13.97 -13.81 -5.41
C GLY A 74 12.86 -14.00 -4.39
N GLU A 75 12.19 -15.13 -4.44
CA GLU A 75 11.01 -15.40 -3.61
C GLU A 75 11.39 -15.71 -2.15
N GLN A 76 10.69 -15.08 -1.22
CA GLN A 76 10.64 -15.45 0.18
C GLN A 76 9.28 -16.07 0.49
N ILE A 77 9.27 -17.25 1.09
CA ILE A 77 8.05 -17.92 1.55
C ILE A 77 8.09 -18.00 3.08
N SER A 78 7.03 -17.56 3.72
CA SER A 78 6.82 -17.75 5.16
C SER A 78 5.69 -18.73 5.43
N TYR A 79 5.74 -19.40 6.57
CA TYR A 79 4.80 -20.45 6.94
C TYR A 79 4.18 -20.19 8.32
N TYR A 80 3.00 -20.68 8.53
CA TYR A 80 2.40 -20.84 9.85
C TYR A 80 2.99 -22.08 10.54
N LYS A 81 2.82 -22.20 11.88
CA LYS A 81 3.23 -23.39 12.63
C LYS A 81 2.53 -24.68 12.16
N ASN A 82 1.34 -24.57 11.56
CA ASN A 82 0.63 -25.73 10.97
C ASN A 82 1.17 -26.14 9.60
N GLY A 83 2.31 -25.57 9.15
CA GLY A 83 2.97 -25.88 7.88
C GLY A 83 2.36 -25.19 6.65
N LYS A 84 1.20 -24.57 6.75
CA LYS A 84 0.59 -23.85 5.63
C LYS A 84 1.33 -22.56 5.34
N VAL A 85 1.36 -22.15 4.07
CA VAL A 85 1.96 -20.89 3.63
C VAL A 85 1.24 -19.73 4.28
N ARG A 86 1.98 -18.82 4.90
CA ARG A 86 1.51 -17.57 5.45
C ARG A 86 1.64 -16.42 4.46
N GLY A 87 2.71 -16.44 3.63
CA GLY A 87 2.92 -15.42 2.63
C GLY A 87 4.06 -15.73 1.69
N LYS A 88 3.99 -15.14 0.49
CA LYS A 88 5.00 -15.17 -0.55
C LYS A 88 5.31 -13.76 -0.98
N VAL A 89 6.57 -13.40 -1.08
CA VAL A 89 7.03 -12.05 -1.45
C VAL A 89 8.27 -12.18 -2.32
N ASN A 90 8.30 -11.47 -3.44
CA ASN A 90 9.50 -11.37 -4.25
C ASN A 90 10.35 -10.16 -3.85
N TYR A 91 11.67 -10.32 -3.93
CA TYR A 91 12.65 -9.29 -3.60
C TYR A 91 13.71 -9.16 -4.69
N ILE A 92 14.12 -7.92 -4.94
CA ILE A 92 15.32 -7.55 -5.68
C ILE A 92 16.10 -6.57 -4.79
N ASP A 93 17.35 -6.90 -4.43
CA ASP A 93 18.24 -6.06 -3.61
C ASP A 93 17.57 -5.51 -2.33
N ASN A 94 16.96 -6.37 -1.51
CA ASN A 94 16.22 -6.04 -0.30
C ASN A 94 14.90 -5.25 -0.50
N LYS A 95 14.53 -4.90 -1.72
CA LYS A 95 13.27 -4.23 -2.02
C LYS A 95 12.25 -5.23 -2.53
N LYS A 96 11.02 -5.16 -2.03
CA LYS A 96 9.92 -5.92 -2.62
C LYS A 96 9.76 -5.54 -4.08
N ASP A 97 9.67 -6.53 -4.97
CA ASP A 97 9.46 -6.32 -6.40
C ASP A 97 8.62 -7.45 -7.00
N GLY A 98 7.56 -7.10 -7.74
CA GLY A 98 6.59 -8.06 -8.25
C GLY A 98 5.47 -8.41 -7.28
N ALA A 99 4.81 -9.54 -7.54
CA ALA A 99 3.64 -10.00 -6.81
C ALA A 99 3.98 -10.45 -5.37
N SER A 100 3.05 -10.16 -4.45
CA SER A 100 3.10 -10.55 -3.05
C SER A 100 1.74 -11.09 -2.62
N TYR A 101 1.74 -12.19 -1.89
CA TYR A 101 0.52 -12.86 -1.44
C TYR A 101 0.59 -13.14 0.06
N GLY A 102 -0.52 -12.93 0.73
CA GLY A 102 -0.72 -13.36 2.12
C GLY A 102 -1.92 -14.31 2.21
N TYR A 103 -1.85 -15.25 3.14
CA TYR A 103 -2.85 -16.29 3.30
C TYR A 103 -3.34 -16.33 4.75
N TYR A 104 -4.55 -16.81 4.97
CA TYR A 104 -5.06 -17.18 6.28
C TYR A 104 -4.46 -18.53 6.75
N PRO A 105 -4.56 -18.86 8.05
CA PRO A 105 -4.04 -20.12 8.58
C PRO A 105 -4.69 -21.39 8.00
N ASP A 106 -5.88 -21.27 7.39
CA ASP A 106 -6.55 -22.35 6.66
C ASP A 106 -6.04 -22.52 5.22
N GLY A 107 -5.19 -21.58 4.74
CA GLY A 107 -4.61 -21.57 3.40
C GLY A 107 -5.40 -20.76 2.38
N SER A 108 -6.58 -20.22 2.73
CA SER A 108 -7.33 -19.31 1.86
C SER A 108 -6.57 -17.97 1.71
N ILE A 109 -6.75 -17.31 0.56
CA ILE A 109 -6.06 -16.05 0.28
C ILE A 109 -6.60 -14.92 1.17
N TYR A 110 -5.69 -14.11 1.73
CA TYR A 110 -6.02 -12.93 2.53
C TYR A 110 -5.76 -11.64 1.77
N ILE A 111 -4.62 -11.56 1.04
CA ILE A 111 -4.19 -10.34 0.39
C ILE A 111 -3.36 -10.65 -0.86
N GLU A 112 -3.58 -9.86 -1.89
CA GLU A 112 -2.77 -9.78 -3.10
C GLU A 112 -2.27 -8.35 -3.26
N GLU A 113 -0.99 -8.20 -3.52
CA GLU A 113 -0.33 -6.91 -3.71
C GLU A 113 0.69 -7.03 -4.84
N ASN A 114 1.01 -5.90 -5.46
CA ASN A 114 2.12 -5.83 -6.40
C ASN A 114 3.04 -4.66 -6.04
N TYR A 115 4.34 -4.88 -6.14
CA TYR A 115 5.37 -3.92 -5.75
C TYR A 115 6.32 -3.63 -6.91
N THR A 116 6.83 -2.41 -6.96
CA THR A 116 7.94 -2.00 -7.81
C THR A 116 8.94 -1.24 -6.96
N SER A 117 10.18 -1.74 -6.89
CA SER A 117 11.27 -1.12 -6.13
C SER A 117 10.91 -0.77 -4.67
N GLY A 118 10.13 -1.65 -4.01
CA GLY A 118 9.69 -1.52 -2.61
C GLY A 118 8.43 -0.70 -2.40
N LYS A 119 7.90 -0.03 -3.41
CA LYS A 119 6.65 0.73 -3.35
C LYS A 119 5.50 -0.09 -3.90
N LEU A 120 4.34 -0.06 -3.22
CA LEU A 120 3.11 -0.69 -3.70
C LEU A 120 2.71 -0.05 -5.03
N ASN A 121 2.55 -0.86 -6.08
CA ASN A 121 2.28 -0.40 -7.43
C ASN A 121 1.38 -1.40 -8.16
N GLY A 122 0.25 -0.93 -8.71
CA GLY A 122 -0.76 -1.80 -9.29
C GLY A 122 -1.93 -2.08 -8.35
N ILE A 123 -2.64 -3.17 -8.60
CA ILE A 123 -3.88 -3.50 -7.87
C ILE A 123 -3.53 -4.23 -6.56
N LYS A 124 -4.17 -3.79 -5.49
CA LYS A 124 -4.20 -4.47 -4.19
C LYS A 124 -5.60 -5.00 -3.95
N LYS A 125 -5.70 -6.26 -3.56
CA LYS A 125 -6.94 -6.92 -3.14
C LYS A 125 -6.81 -7.48 -1.74
N LYS A 126 -7.89 -7.41 -0.97
CA LYS A 126 -8.02 -8.13 0.30
C LYS A 126 -9.29 -8.95 0.28
N TYR A 127 -9.26 -10.07 0.97
CA TYR A 127 -10.36 -11.02 1.02
C TYR A 127 -10.75 -11.31 2.46
N TYR A 128 -12.01 -11.57 2.69
CA TYR A 128 -12.50 -12.15 3.92
C TYR A 128 -12.12 -13.64 4.01
N LYS A 129 -12.19 -14.20 5.21
CA LYS A 129 -11.89 -15.62 5.43
C LYS A 129 -12.84 -16.56 4.65
N ASN A 130 -14.06 -16.11 4.34
CA ASN A 130 -15.01 -16.84 3.48
C ASN A 130 -14.67 -16.77 1.98
N GLY A 131 -13.53 -16.18 1.60
CA GLY A 131 -13.05 -16.05 0.23
C GLY A 131 -13.65 -14.87 -0.56
N LYS A 132 -14.66 -14.17 -0.02
CA LYS A 132 -15.24 -13.01 -0.69
C LYS A 132 -14.29 -11.82 -0.66
N LEU A 133 -14.30 -11.02 -1.73
CA LEU A 133 -13.51 -9.81 -1.84
C LEU A 133 -13.95 -8.81 -0.76
N MET A 134 -12.99 -8.27 0.00
CA MET A 134 -13.21 -7.24 1.00
C MET A 134 -12.91 -5.86 0.45
N MET A 135 -11.82 -5.75 -0.35
CA MET A 135 -11.36 -4.48 -0.88
C MET A 135 -10.55 -4.69 -2.15
N GLU A 136 -10.73 -3.77 -3.10
CA GLU A 136 -9.88 -3.58 -4.26
C GLU A 136 -9.54 -2.10 -4.42
N ASN A 137 -8.27 -1.79 -4.64
CA ASN A 137 -7.84 -0.44 -5.01
C ASN A 137 -6.54 -0.50 -5.83
N SER A 138 -6.34 0.50 -6.68
CA SER A 138 -5.10 0.70 -7.43
C SER A 138 -4.15 1.59 -6.64
N TYR A 139 -2.87 1.36 -6.81
CA TYR A 139 -1.79 2.13 -6.18
C TYR A 139 -0.74 2.53 -7.22
N LEU A 140 -0.20 3.72 -7.06
CA LEU A 140 0.96 4.23 -7.81
C LEU A 140 1.98 4.76 -6.79
N ASN A 141 3.21 4.23 -6.80
CA ASN A 141 4.28 4.63 -5.88
C ASN A 141 3.87 4.62 -4.38
N GLY A 142 2.99 3.68 -3.99
CA GLY A 142 2.47 3.55 -2.63
C GLY A 142 1.26 4.43 -2.31
N LYS A 143 0.84 5.31 -3.23
CA LYS A 143 -0.32 6.18 -3.06
C LYS A 143 -1.59 5.53 -3.59
N PRO A 144 -2.70 5.56 -2.85
CA PRO A 144 -3.96 4.97 -3.27
C PRO A 144 -4.67 5.82 -4.32
N SER A 145 -5.46 5.16 -5.17
CA SER A 145 -6.34 5.82 -6.13
C SER A 145 -7.68 6.25 -5.53
N VAL A 146 -8.44 7.04 -6.30
CA VAL A 146 -9.84 7.38 -6.00
C VAL A 146 -10.82 6.21 -6.20
N HIS A 147 -10.38 5.10 -6.79
CA HIS A 147 -11.22 3.97 -7.22
C HIS A 147 -11.36 2.87 -6.15
N LEU A 148 -11.17 3.19 -4.87
CA LEU A 148 -11.39 2.23 -3.80
C LEU A 148 -12.80 1.64 -3.88
N LYS A 149 -12.86 0.31 -3.97
CA LYS A 149 -14.07 -0.49 -3.80
C LYS A 149 -13.94 -1.30 -2.51
N GLU A 150 -14.96 -1.28 -1.69
CA GLU A 150 -15.08 -2.09 -0.48
C GLU A 150 -16.37 -2.88 -0.51
N TYR A 151 -16.33 -4.07 0.02
CA TYR A 151 -17.46 -4.99 0.08
C TYR A 151 -17.66 -5.46 1.51
N ASP A 152 -18.87 -5.77 1.87
CA ASP A 152 -19.20 -6.42 3.15
C ASP A 152 -18.88 -7.93 3.11
N LYS A 153 -19.19 -8.63 4.21
CA LYS A 153 -18.94 -10.08 4.30
C LYS A 153 -19.87 -10.90 3.43
N GLU A 154 -20.97 -10.33 3.02
CA GLU A 154 -21.97 -10.89 2.11
C GLU A 154 -21.56 -10.70 0.64
N GLY A 155 -20.56 -9.82 0.38
CA GLY A 155 -20.01 -9.51 -0.94
C GLY A 155 -20.72 -8.33 -1.62
N GLU A 156 -21.56 -7.60 -0.88
CA GLU A 156 -22.25 -6.43 -1.40
C GLU A 156 -21.34 -5.19 -1.36
N LEU A 157 -21.39 -4.39 -2.44
CA LEU A 157 -20.58 -3.18 -2.57
C LEU A 157 -21.01 -2.12 -1.55
N ILE A 158 -20.05 -1.65 -0.74
CA ILE A 158 -20.27 -0.55 0.20
C ILE A 158 -20.25 0.76 -0.59
N THR A 159 -21.37 1.47 -0.63
CA THR A 159 -21.51 2.76 -1.32
C THR A 159 -21.72 3.94 -0.36
N SER A 160 -22.05 3.66 0.90
CA SER A 160 -22.33 4.69 1.91
C SER A 160 -21.06 5.17 2.59
N TYR A 161 -20.54 6.29 2.09
CA TYR A 161 -19.36 6.96 2.67
C TYR A 161 -19.69 8.41 3.04
N PRO A 162 -19.00 8.99 4.05
CA PRO A 162 -19.08 10.42 4.33
C PRO A 162 -18.74 11.24 3.09
N LYS A 163 -19.57 12.24 2.81
CA LYS A 163 -19.42 13.13 1.64
C LYS A 163 -18.45 14.27 1.97
N LEU A 164 -17.61 14.64 1.01
CA LEU A 164 -16.78 15.85 1.09
C LEU A 164 -17.68 17.09 0.99
N LYS A 165 -17.61 17.94 1.99
CA LYS A 165 -18.35 19.21 2.11
C LYS A 165 -17.38 20.37 1.99
N ILE A 166 -17.85 21.43 1.34
CA ILE A 166 -17.15 22.71 1.20
C ILE A 166 -18.15 23.78 1.63
N GLU A 167 -17.76 24.58 2.58
CA GLU A 167 -18.51 25.71 3.11
C GLU A 167 -17.71 26.99 2.87
N VAL A 168 -18.38 28.03 2.41
CA VAL A 168 -17.75 29.31 2.14
C VAL A 168 -18.02 30.28 3.30
N VAL A 169 -16.96 30.90 3.80
CA VAL A 169 -17.05 32.07 4.70
C VAL A 169 -16.48 33.26 3.95
N ASN A 170 -17.37 34.07 3.39
CA ASN A 170 -17.01 35.30 2.66
C ASN A 170 -16.94 36.47 3.60
N ARG A 171 -15.76 37.01 3.84
CA ARG A 171 -15.47 38.18 4.67
C ARG A 171 -14.73 39.26 3.89
N VAL A 172 -14.85 39.25 2.57
CA VAL A 172 -14.07 40.13 1.68
C VAL A 172 -14.27 41.60 2.06
N PHE A 173 -15.50 42.04 2.33
CA PHE A 173 -15.80 43.41 2.74
C PHE A 173 -15.53 43.74 4.22
N ILE A 174 -15.04 42.76 5.00
CA ILE A 174 -14.72 42.94 6.43
C ILE A 174 -13.20 43.02 6.62
N ASP A 175 -12.47 42.02 6.12
CA ASP A 175 -11.03 41.83 6.34
C ASP A 175 -10.29 41.27 5.10
N ASN A 176 -10.85 41.48 3.92
CA ASN A 176 -10.32 40.97 2.65
C ASN A 176 -10.14 39.44 2.58
N SER A 177 -10.79 38.68 3.46
CA SER A 177 -10.64 37.23 3.49
C SER A 177 -11.80 36.48 2.84
N TYR A 178 -11.45 35.40 2.14
CA TYR A 178 -12.38 34.42 1.62
C TYR A 178 -11.89 33.04 2.03
N ILE A 179 -12.70 32.30 2.78
CA ILE A 179 -12.27 31.07 3.43
C ILE A 179 -13.13 29.91 2.93
N LEU A 180 -12.47 28.84 2.46
CA LEU A 180 -13.14 27.56 2.21
C LEU A 180 -12.91 26.64 3.42
N LYS A 181 -13.98 26.29 4.12
CA LYS A 181 -14.00 25.23 5.14
C LYS A 181 -14.28 23.90 4.47
N ILE A 182 -13.36 22.96 4.59
CA ILE A 182 -13.37 21.66 3.88
C ILE A 182 -13.42 20.55 4.93
N TYR A 183 -14.40 19.68 4.85
CA TYR A 183 -14.59 18.61 5.82
C TYR A 183 -15.40 17.45 5.25
N PHE A 184 -15.33 16.27 5.86
CA PHE A 184 -16.28 15.19 5.61
C PHE A 184 -17.55 15.36 6.42
N SER A 185 -18.71 14.94 5.89
CA SER A 185 -20.02 15.11 6.52
C SER A 185 -20.13 14.59 7.95
N ASN A 186 -19.27 13.65 8.34
CA ASN A 186 -19.14 13.11 9.69
C ASN A 186 -18.04 13.79 10.54
N LYS A 187 -17.39 14.83 10.00
CA LYS A 187 -16.28 15.58 10.64
C LYS A 187 -15.19 14.67 11.23
N THR A 188 -14.83 13.58 10.51
CA THR A 188 -13.81 12.66 10.97
C THR A 188 -12.46 13.34 11.15
N ARG A 189 -11.81 13.12 12.31
CA ARG A 189 -10.47 13.64 12.60
C ARG A 189 -9.36 12.99 11.77
N SER A 190 -9.63 11.83 11.14
CA SER A 190 -8.67 11.18 10.25
C SER A 190 -8.64 11.77 8.83
N GLY A 191 -9.48 12.77 8.55
CA GLY A 191 -9.51 13.45 7.27
C GLY A 191 -8.23 14.27 7.05
N LYS A 192 -7.65 14.16 5.85
CA LYS A 192 -6.60 15.05 5.37
C LYS A 192 -7.10 15.70 4.08
N PHE A 193 -6.79 16.97 3.89
CA PHE A 193 -7.34 17.79 2.81
C PHE A 193 -6.22 18.52 2.10
N TYR A 194 -6.32 18.65 0.78
CA TYR A 194 -5.29 19.20 -0.08
C TYR A 194 -5.92 20.08 -1.15
N ILE A 195 -5.23 21.12 -1.59
CA ILE A 195 -5.51 21.83 -2.84
C ILE A 195 -4.44 21.40 -3.83
N ASP A 196 -4.76 20.43 -4.67
CA ASP A 196 -3.80 19.80 -5.56
C ASP A 196 -4.50 19.08 -6.72
N GLU A 197 -3.75 18.78 -7.78
CA GLU A 197 -4.22 17.92 -8.86
C GLU A 197 -3.86 16.46 -8.55
N LEU A 198 -4.67 15.54 -9.03
CA LEU A 198 -4.35 14.12 -8.92
C LEU A 198 -3.29 13.73 -9.97
N GLU A 199 -2.32 12.93 -9.57
CA GLU A 199 -1.38 12.30 -10.50
C GLU A 199 -2.13 11.34 -11.41
N GLN A 200 -2.00 11.49 -12.74
CA GLN A 200 -2.76 10.74 -13.74
C GLN A 200 -4.29 10.79 -13.51
N ASP A 201 -4.82 11.94 -13.04
CA ASP A 201 -6.23 12.15 -12.71
C ASP A 201 -6.83 11.14 -11.72
N THR A 202 -6.02 10.36 -11.06
CA THR A 202 -6.45 9.20 -10.30
C THR A 202 -5.80 9.05 -8.93
N PHE A 203 -4.50 9.32 -8.80
CA PHE A 203 -3.70 9.03 -7.60
C PHE A 203 -3.38 10.28 -6.81
N LEU A 204 -3.26 10.13 -5.49
CA LEU A 204 -2.73 11.19 -4.65
C LEU A 204 -1.25 11.42 -4.99
N PRO A 205 -0.81 12.65 -5.31
CA PRO A 205 0.58 12.94 -5.64
C PRO A 205 1.56 12.59 -4.53
N GLU A 206 2.81 12.32 -4.89
CA GLU A 206 3.82 11.87 -3.92
C GLU A 206 4.17 12.97 -2.89
N TYR A 207 4.17 14.23 -3.30
CA TYR A 207 4.64 15.39 -2.51
C TYR A 207 3.54 16.37 -2.14
N THR A 208 2.31 15.88 -1.86
CA THR A 208 1.21 16.74 -1.41
C THR A 208 1.38 17.15 0.05
N ILE A 209 1.20 18.45 0.32
CA ILE A 209 1.18 19.00 1.67
C ILE A 209 -0.28 19.15 2.11
N PRO A 210 -0.71 18.51 3.21
CA PRO A 210 -2.07 18.65 3.69
C PRO A 210 -2.30 20.05 4.27
N LEU A 211 -3.51 20.56 4.08
CA LEU A 211 -4.00 21.72 4.83
C LEU A 211 -4.08 21.36 6.32
N GLU A 212 -3.77 22.33 7.17
CA GLU A 212 -4.00 22.18 8.61
C GLU A 212 -5.50 22.01 8.88
N ALA A 213 -5.84 21.02 9.70
CA ALA A 213 -7.22 20.71 10.04
C ALA A 213 -7.41 20.66 11.56
N GLU A 214 -8.37 21.44 12.03
CA GLU A 214 -8.80 21.44 13.43
C GLU A 214 -10.18 20.79 13.55
N ASN A 215 -10.31 19.83 14.47
CA ASN A 215 -11.55 19.08 14.70
C ASN A 215 -12.19 18.48 13.42
N GLY A 216 -11.33 18.05 12.46
CA GLY A 216 -11.77 17.46 11.19
C GLY A 216 -12.23 18.44 10.13
N ILE A 217 -11.94 19.72 10.31
CA ILE A 217 -12.25 20.82 9.38
C ILE A 217 -10.94 21.49 8.98
N ALA A 218 -10.61 21.47 7.69
CA ALA A 218 -9.50 22.26 7.15
C ALA A 218 -9.99 23.60 6.62
N SER A 219 -9.14 24.63 6.70
CA SER A 219 -9.44 25.96 6.20
C SER A 219 -8.42 26.35 5.13
N TYR A 220 -8.91 26.73 3.95
CA TYR A 220 -8.10 27.32 2.90
C TYR A 220 -8.40 28.80 2.79
N TYR A 221 -7.42 29.64 3.08
CA TYR A 221 -7.54 31.09 3.15
C TYR A 221 -7.08 31.74 1.85
N LEU A 222 -7.88 32.66 1.34
CA LEU A 222 -7.52 33.54 0.24
C LEU A 222 -7.67 34.99 0.66
N SER A 223 -6.66 35.79 0.39
CA SER A 223 -6.75 37.25 0.48
C SER A 223 -7.29 37.79 -0.86
N VAL A 224 -8.32 38.63 -0.78
CA VAL A 224 -8.98 39.29 -1.93
C VAL A 224 -8.86 40.80 -1.75
N PRO A 225 -7.79 41.43 -2.27
CA PRO A 225 -7.59 42.86 -2.15
C PRO A 225 -8.75 43.69 -2.76
N GLN A 226 -8.93 44.91 -2.30
CA GLN A 226 -9.93 45.80 -2.82
C GLN A 226 -9.81 45.99 -4.36
N GLY A 227 -10.92 45.88 -5.07
CA GLY A 227 -10.96 45.92 -6.53
C GLY A 227 -10.52 44.64 -7.25
N ALA A 228 -10.06 43.62 -6.50
CA ALA A 228 -9.66 42.36 -7.10
C ALA A 228 -10.86 41.50 -7.50
N VAL A 229 -10.71 40.79 -8.61
CA VAL A 229 -11.59 39.69 -9.04
C VAL A 229 -10.74 38.43 -9.16
N ILE A 230 -11.07 37.39 -8.40
CA ILE A 230 -10.40 36.08 -8.45
C ILE A 230 -11.37 35.08 -9.07
N MET A 231 -10.99 34.56 -10.22
CA MET A 231 -11.68 33.46 -10.90
C MET A 231 -10.68 32.32 -11.15
N LYS A 232 -10.82 31.24 -10.42
CA LYS A 232 -9.88 30.11 -10.51
C LYS A 232 -10.62 28.79 -10.28
N LYS A 233 -10.35 27.79 -11.12
CA LYS A 233 -10.70 26.42 -10.83
C LYS A 233 -9.61 25.82 -9.94
N ILE A 234 -9.97 25.28 -8.81
CA ILE A 234 -9.09 24.51 -7.91
C ILE A 234 -9.62 23.10 -7.79
N ASN A 235 -8.74 22.14 -7.52
CA ASN A 235 -9.16 20.79 -7.21
C ASN A 235 -8.91 20.52 -5.72
N ILE A 236 -9.95 20.06 -5.04
CA ILE A 236 -9.90 19.72 -3.61
C ILE A 236 -9.81 18.21 -3.51
N VAL A 237 -8.67 17.72 -3.05
CA VAL A 237 -8.44 16.31 -2.79
C VAL A 237 -8.54 16.06 -1.29
N ALA A 238 -9.19 14.99 -0.90
CA ALA A 238 -9.31 14.61 0.50
C ALA A 238 -9.12 13.11 0.69
N THR A 239 -8.54 12.73 1.82
CA THR A 239 -8.41 11.34 2.22
C THR A 239 -9.03 11.10 3.58
N MET A 240 -9.57 9.90 3.80
CA MET A 240 -10.09 9.46 5.09
C MET A 240 -9.90 7.97 5.29
N LYS A 241 -9.92 7.50 6.54
CA LYS A 241 -10.04 6.07 6.85
C LYS A 241 -11.51 5.66 6.79
N THR A 242 -11.79 4.57 6.07
CA THR A 242 -13.10 3.94 6.07
C THR A 242 -13.33 3.12 7.34
N LYS A 243 -14.54 2.62 7.54
CA LYS A 243 -14.86 1.70 8.66
C LYS A 243 -14.04 0.40 8.62
N LEU A 244 -13.65 -0.05 7.44
CA LEU A 244 -12.77 -1.22 7.25
C LEU A 244 -11.28 -0.87 7.36
N GLY A 245 -10.94 0.39 7.69
CA GLY A 245 -9.56 0.86 7.91
C GLY A 245 -8.77 1.18 6.64
N HIS A 246 -9.39 1.12 5.46
CA HIS A 246 -8.72 1.47 4.21
C HIS A 246 -8.69 2.98 4.00
N THR A 247 -7.72 3.46 3.20
CA THR A 247 -7.65 4.87 2.82
C THR A 247 -8.50 5.11 1.58
N ARG A 248 -9.55 5.93 1.74
CA ARG A 248 -10.37 6.43 0.63
C ARG A 248 -9.84 7.79 0.21
N VAL A 249 -9.65 7.97 -1.09
CA VAL A 249 -9.32 9.25 -1.72
C VAL A 249 -10.58 9.76 -2.41
N VAL A 250 -10.85 11.05 -2.27
CA VAL A 250 -11.96 11.75 -2.93
C VAL A 250 -11.39 13.02 -3.56
N SER A 251 -11.77 13.31 -4.80
CA SER A 251 -11.44 14.56 -5.47
C SER A 251 -12.72 15.30 -5.86
N LYS A 252 -12.70 16.61 -5.71
CA LYS A 252 -13.82 17.47 -6.09
C LYS A 252 -13.31 18.78 -6.67
N PRO A 253 -13.60 19.09 -7.95
CA PRO A 253 -13.32 20.39 -8.51
C PRO A 253 -14.19 21.46 -7.85
N TYR A 254 -13.64 22.65 -7.65
CA TYR A 254 -14.32 23.82 -7.09
C TYR A 254 -13.99 25.05 -7.93
N ASN A 255 -15.04 25.71 -8.43
CA ASN A 255 -14.89 26.96 -9.16
C ASN A 255 -14.90 28.11 -8.15
N LEU A 256 -13.73 28.66 -7.88
CA LEU A 256 -13.57 29.83 -7.06
C LEU A 256 -13.90 31.07 -7.89
N ALA A 257 -14.90 31.84 -7.47
CA ALA A 257 -15.26 33.12 -8.07
C ALA A 257 -15.59 34.06 -6.96
N VAL A 258 -14.75 35.08 -6.77
CA VAL A 258 -14.94 36.09 -5.72
C VAL A 258 -14.48 37.46 -6.23
N LYS A 259 -15.24 38.49 -5.88
CA LYS A 259 -14.96 39.88 -6.18
C LYS A 259 -15.00 40.68 -4.88
N HIS A 260 -14.04 41.58 -4.72
CA HIS A 260 -14.05 42.61 -3.66
C HIS A 260 -14.72 43.89 -4.18
#